data_eab44e1df5f1057adbcc3bef35a68761
#
_entry.id   eab44e1df5f1057adbcc3bef35a68761
#
_cell.length_a   1.000
_cell.length_b   1.000
_cell.length_c   1.000
_cell.angle_alpha   90.00
_cell.angle_beta   90.00
_cell.angle_gamma   90.00
#
_symmetry.space_group_name_H-M   'P 1'
#
loop_
_entity.id
_entity.type
_entity.pdbx_description
1 polymer ?
#
loop_
_entity_poly.entity_id
_entity_poly.type
_entity_poly.pdbx_seq_one_letter_code
_entity_poly.pdbx_strand_id
1 'polypeptide(L)'
;MYAFWHESILLPAYLYGRPDIAILSSHHADGQLMAGIAGRLGFTVVRGSTTRGGVEAVRGLLRADCHLALTPDGPRGPRRRVKPGVVYLASRLGRPVVPFGVGFDRPWRARSWDRLALPRPGGRAVVVTADPIAVPAGADREALDHYRRRVEDELLRVSALAEGWAERGVPADVTAAPARLRRSA
;
A
#
# COMPACT_ATOMS: atom_id res chain seq x y z
N MET A 1 -9.60 -1.07 0.31
CA MET A 1 -8.39 -0.28 0.66
C MET A 1 -7.18 -1.14 0.40
N TYR A 2 -6.22 -0.69 -0.40
CA TYR A 2 -4.98 -1.41 -0.69
C TYR A 2 -3.92 -1.09 0.36
N ALA A 3 -3.22 -2.10 0.86
CA ALA A 3 -2.13 -1.95 1.83
C ALA A 3 -0.87 -2.66 1.33
N PHE A 4 0.27 -1.98 1.40
CA PHE A 4 1.59 -2.49 1.03
C PHE A 4 2.70 -1.77 1.80
N TRP A 5 3.89 -2.36 1.86
CA TRP A 5 4.99 -1.78 2.62
C TRP A 5 5.57 -0.51 1.97
N HIS A 6 5.95 0.47 2.77
CA HIS A 6 6.53 1.73 2.32
C HIS A 6 7.79 1.52 1.46
N GLU A 7 8.59 0.53 1.77
CA GLU A 7 9.81 0.19 1.02
C GLU A 7 9.59 -0.09 -0.47
N SER A 8 8.40 -0.48 -0.88
CA SER A 8 8.06 -0.85 -2.26
C SER A 8 7.17 0.17 -2.98
N ILE A 9 7.01 1.37 -2.41
CA ILE A 9 6.04 2.38 -2.88
C ILE A 9 6.21 2.78 -4.34
N LEU A 10 7.43 2.72 -4.89
CA LEU A 10 7.72 3.21 -6.23
C LEU A 10 7.01 2.41 -7.33
N LEU A 11 6.98 1.08 -7.22
CA LEU A 11 6.35 0.25 -8.26
C LEU A 11 4.82 0.43 -8.29
N PRO A 12 4.08 0.33 -7.17
CA PRO A 12 2.65 0.63 -7.17
C PRO A 12 2.34 2.06 -7.63
N ALA A 13 3.16 3.03 -7.23
CA ALA A 13 2.98 4.42 -7.66
C ALA A 13 3.11 4.57 -9.18
N TYR A 14 4.07 3.87 -9.80
CA TYR A 14 4.26 3.89 -11.25
C TYR A 14 3.17 3.14 -12.02
N LEU A 15 2.76 1.94 -11.53
CA LEU A 15 1.83 1.07 -12.26
C LEU A 15 0.37 1.47 -12.10
N TYR A 16 -0.02 1.96 -10.93
CA TYR A 16 -1.42 2.10 -10.53
C TYR A 16 -1.87 3.54 -10.31
N GLY A 17 -1.08 4.54 -10.76
CA GLY A 17 -1.49 5.95 -10.71
C GLY A 17 -2.79 6.18 -11.49
N ARG A 18 -3.93 6.37 -10.79
CA ARG A 18 -5.26 6.58 -11.36
C ARG A 18 -6.05 7.56 -10.48
N PRO A 19 -6.97 8.36 -11.08
CA PRO A 19 -7.74 9.33 -10.30
C PRO A 19 -8.74 8.71 -9.33
N ASP A 20 -9.14 7.45 -9.56
CA ASP A 20 -9.99 6.66 -8.65
C ASP A 20 -9.21 6.00 -7.50
N ILE A 21 -7.88 6.18 -7.44
CA ILE A 21 -7.06 5.75 -6.31
C ILE A 21 -6.57 6.96 -5.54
N ALA A 22 -7.01 7.07 -4.29
CA ALA A 22 -6.58 8.11 -3.36
C ALA A 22 -5.42 7.62 -2.49
N ILE A 23 -4.47 8.51 -2.23
CA ILE A 23 -3.41 8.30 -1.24
C ILE A 23 -3.54 9.32 -0.11
N LEU A 24 -3.15 8.90 1.10
CA LEU A 24 -3.13 9.78 2.27
C LEU A 24 -1.73 10.39 2.42
N SER A 25 -1.64 11.71 2.40
CA SER A 25 -0.38 12.43 2.57
C SER A 25 -0.44 13.38 3.76
N SER A 26 0.64 13.41 4.56
CA SER A 26 0.74 14.31 5.71
C SER A 26 0.87 15.78 5.29
N HIS A 27 0.57 16.69 6.23
CA HIS A 27 0.75 18.13 6.02
C HIS A 27 2.20 18.60 6.14
N HIS A 28 3.15 17.75 6.54
CA HIS A 28 4.57 18.11 6.65
C HIS A 28 5.22 18.27 5.28
N ALA A 29 6.39 18.93 5.25
CA ALA A 29 7.10 19.24 4.01
C ALA A 29 7.36 18.02 3.11
N ASP A 30 7.79 16.91 3.69
CA ASP A 30 7.99 15.64 2.96
C ASP A 30 6.69 15.12 2.33
N GLY A 31 5.57 15.30 3.04
CA GLY A 31 4.24 14.97 2.53
C GLY A 31 3.82 15.87 1.36
N GLN A 32 4.29 17.12 1.31
CA GLN A 32 3.99 18.03 0.19
C GLN A 32 4.69 17.58 -1.08
N LEU A 33 5.98 17.21 -0.98
CA LEU A 33 6.74 16.69 -2.11
C LEU A 33 6.10 15.41 -2.65
N MET A 34 5.80 14.46 -1.76
CA MET A 34 5.15 13.20 -2.13
C MET A 34 3.78 13.40 -2.76
N ALA A 35 3.00 14.36 -2.26
CA ALA A 35 1.72 14.71 -2.85
C ALA A 35 1.85 15.28 -4.26
N GLY A 36 2.84 16.12 -4.50
CA GLY A 36 3.13 16.65 -5.84
C GLY A 36 3.52 15.55 -6.84
N ILE A 37 4.37 14.61 -6.42
CA ILE A 37 4.75 13.45 -7.24
C ILE A 37 3.55 12.56 -7.53
N ALA A 38 2.78 12.21 -6.52
CA ALA A 38 1.62 11.35 -6.66
C ALA A 38 0.53 11.96 -7.54
N GLY A 39 0.27 13.27 -7.41
CA GLY A 39 -0.66 13.97 -8.31
C GLY A 39 -0.21 13.93 -9.77
N ARG A 40 1.08 14.09 -10.05
CA ARG A 40 1.65 13.93 -11.41
C ARG A 40 1.55 12.50 -11.94
N LEU A 41 1.59 11.51 -11.06
CA LEU A 41 1.38 10.11 -11.40
C LEU A 41 -0.11 9.75 -11.58
N GLY A 42 -1.03 10.70 -11.36
CA GLY A 42 -2.46 10.57 -11.60
C GLY A 42 -3.28 10.11 -10.40
N PHE A 43 -2.71 10.08 -9.19
CA PHE A 43 -3.46 9.77 -7.97
C PHE A 43 -4.27 10.96 -7.47
N THR A 44 -5.40 10.68 -6.85
CA THR A 44 -6.07 11.66 -5.97
C THR A 44 -5.32 11.74 -4.65
N VAL A 45 -4.93 12.95 -4.24
CA VAL A 45 -4.19 13.16 -2.99
C VAL A 45 -5.09 13.74 -1.93
N VAL A 46 -5.24 13.02 -0.81
CA VAL A 46 -5.93 13.49 0.38
C VAL A 46 -4.93 13.97 1.40
N ARG A 47 -5.09 15.20 1.83
CA ARG A 47 -4.29 15.77 2.92
C ARG A 47 -4.92 15.38 4.26
N GLY A 48 -4.14 14.78 5.12
CA GLY A 48 -4.60 14.38 6.45
C GLY A 48 -3.73 13.31 7.08
N SER A 49 -4.12 12.93 8.28
CA SER A 49 -3.53 11.80 9.00
C SER A 49 -4.63 10.80 9.32
N THR A 50 -4.27 9.63 9.82
CA THR A 50 -5.23 8.62 10.31
C THR A 50 -5.98 9.05 11.60
N THR A 51 -5.87 10.32 12.01
CA THR A 51 -6.62 10.96 13.08
C THR A 51 -8.01 11.43 12.62
N ARG A 52 -8.83 11.96 13.54
CA ARG A 52 -10.25 12.32 13.29
C ARG A 52 -10.50 13.13 12.00
N GLY A 53 -9.72 14.17 11.75
CA GLY A 53 -9.88 14.98 10.53
C GLY A 53 -9.53 14.25 9.22
N GLY A 54 -8.60 13.29 9.26
CA GLY A 54 -8.25 12.44 8.13
C GLY A 54 -9.34 11.44 7.78
N VAL A 55 -10.05 10.90 8.77
CA VAL A 55 -11.17 9.96 8.55
C VAL A 55 -12.29 10.60 7.76
N GLU A 56 -12.65 11.84 8.06
CA GLU A 56 -13.72 12.55 7.35
C GLU A 56 -13.34 12.95 5.93
N ALA A 57 -12.09 13.38 5.73
CA ALA A 57 -11.57 13.65 4.39
C ALA A 57 -11.58 12.39 3.52
N VAL A 58 -11.17 11.25 4.07
CA VAL A 58 -11.21 9.94 3.38
C VAL A 58 -12.64 9.48 3.15
N ARG A 59 -13.56 9.70 4.10
CA ARG A 59 -14.98 9.34 3.95
C ARG A 59 -15.63 10.11 2.80
N GLY A 60 -15.30 11.38 2.62
CA GLY A 60 -15.77 12.19 1.49
C GLY A 60 -15.37 11.58 0.14
N LEU A 61 -14.15 11.10 0.03
CA LEU A 61 -13.64 10.47 -1.20
C LEU A 61 -14.22 9.08 -1.46
N LEU A 62 -14.45 8.30 -0.42
CA LEU A 62 -15.03 6.95 -0.56
C LEU A 62 -16.50 6.97 -0.95
N ARG A 63 -17.20 8.09 -0.73
CA ARG A 63 -18.55 8.31 -1.30
C ARG A 63 -18.53 8.47 -2.82
N ALA A 64 -17.37 8.78 -3.39
CA ALA A 64 -17.15 8.94 -4.83
C ALA A 64 -16.53 7.69 -5.50
N ASP A 65 -16.72 6.50 -4.93
CA ASP A 65 -16.18 5.22 -5.42
C ASP A 65 -14.64 5.15 -5.55
N CYS A 66 -13.92 6.01 -4.85
CA CYS A 66 -12.46 5.96 -4.81
C CYS A 66 -11.92 4.79 -3.98
N HIS A 67 -10.85 4.20 -4.46
CA HIS A 67 -10.03 3.27 -3.70
C HIS A 67 -9.02 4.04 -2.86
N LEU A 68 -8.58 3.48 -1.74
CA LEU A 68 -7.54 4.08 -0.90
C LEU A 68 -6.29 3.20 -0.91
N ALA A 69 -5.13 3.78 -1.20
CA ALA A 69 -3.83 3.10 -1.11
C ALA A 69 -3.04 3.64 0.07
N LEU A 70 -2.54 2.75 0.93
CA LEU A 70 -1.88 3.05 2.19
C LEU A 70 -0.60 2.26 2.38
N THR A 71 0.38 2.88 3.01
CA THR A 71 1.56 2.22 3.57
C THR A 71 1.39 2.11 5.09
N PRO A 72 1.01 0.91 5.60
CA PRO A 72 0.58 0.76 6.99
C PRO A 72 1.70 0.91 8.03
N ASP A 73 2.96 0.77 7.63
CA ASP A 73 4.14 1.09 8.45
C ASP A 73 4.36 2.60 8.58
N GLY A 74 3.73 3.41 7.71
CA GLY A 74 3.74 4.88 7.76
C GLY A 74 5.11 5.48 7.45
N PRO A 75 5.22 6.82 7.44
CA PRO A 75 6.41 7.52 6.94
C PRO A 75 7.64 7.48 7.87
N ARG A 76 7.47 6.98 9.09
CA ARG A 76 8.54 6.92 10.11
C ARG A 76 8.84 5.51 10.61
N GLY A 77 8.22 4.50 10.04
CA GLY A 77 8.38 3.11 10.48
C GLY A 77 7.89 2.81 11.90
N PRO A 78 8.36 1.74 12.48
CA PRO A 78 9.41 0.83 11.99
C PRO A 78 9.00 0.04 10.74
N ARG A 79 9.99 -0.32 9.94
CA ARG A 79 9.83 -1.07 8.68
C ARG A 79 9.06 -2.37 8.90
N ARG A 80 8.10 -2.64 8.01
CA ARG A 80 7.27 -3.86 8.02
C ARG A 80 6.53 -4.10 9.35
N ARG A 81 6.04 -3.03 9.96
CA ARG A 81 5.17 -3.07 11.16
C ARG A 81 3.90 -2.29 10.90
N VAL A 82 2.78 -2.97 10.99
CA VAL A 82 1.47 -2.35 10.75
C VAL A 82 1.06 -1.49 11.93
N LYS A 83 0.80 -0.21 11.66
CA LYS A 83 0.23 0.72 12.63
C LYS A 83 -1.29 0.57 12.74
N PRO A 84 -1.90 0.88 13.88
CA PRO A 84 -3.35 0.74 14.08
C PRO A 84 -4.22 1.54 13.09
N GLY A 85 -3.66 2.57 12.47
CA GLY A 85 -4.41 3.48 11.61
C GLY A 85 -5.11 2.82 10.41
N VAL A 86 -4.51 1.81 9.79
CA VAL A 86 -5.11 1.12 8.64
C VAL A 86 -6.36 0.34 9.02
N VAL A 87 -6.32 -0.42 10.13
CA VAL A 87 -7.47 -1.21 10.61
C VAL A 87 -8.53 -0.31 11.23
N TYR A 88 -8.13 0.79 11.89
CA TYR A 88 -9.07 1.81 12.37
C TYR A 88 -9.86 2.43 11.22
N LEU A 89 -9.19 2.82 10.14
CA LEU A 89 -9.84 3.34 8.94
C LEU A 89 -10.77 2.29 8.32
N ALA A 90 -10.32 1.03 8.19
CA ALA A 90 -11.12 -0.06 7.65
C ALA A 90 -12.42 -0.24 8.43
N SER A 91 -12.34 -0.29 9.77
CA SER A 91 -13.49 -0.40 10.67
C SER A 91 -14.44 0.80 10.56
N ARG A 92 -13.91 2.02 10.48
CA ARG A 92 -14.70 3.25 10.38
C ARG A 92 -15.37 3.46 9.04
N LEU A 93 -14.77 2.96 7.98
CA LEU A 93 -15.23 3.14 6.61
C LEU A 93 -16.04 1.94 6.09
N GLY A 94 -16.04 0.82 6.81
CA GLY A 94 -16.68 -0.43 6.36
C GLY A 94 -16.02 -0.98 5.08
N ARG A 95 -14.74 -0.69 4.85
CA ARG A 95 -14.02 -1.12 3.64
C ARG A 95 -12.95 -2.15 4.00
N PRO A 96 -12.88 -3.30 3.31
CA PRO A 96 -11.87 -4.31 3.57
C PRO A 96 -10.46 -3.80 3.22
N VAL A 97 -9.47 -4.33 3.93
CA VAL A 97 -8.06 -4.15 3.61
C VAL A 97 -7.64 -5.25 2.64
N VAL A 98 -7.04 -4.88 1.52
CA VAL A 98 -6.45 -5.81 0.54
C VAL A 98 -4.93 -5.70 0.65
N PRO A 99 -4.27 -6.63 1.35
CA PRO A 99 -2.82 -6.67 1.42
C PRO A 99 -2.22 -7.06 0.08
N PHE A 100 -1.14 -6.40 -0.34
CA PHE A 100 -0.33 -6.89 -1.45
C PHE A 100 1.16 -6.71 -1.20
N GLY A 101 1.93 -7.68 -1.64
CA GLY A 101 3.37 -7.70 -1.58
C GLY A 101 3.99 -7.37 -2.93
N VAL A 102 5.14 -6.71 -2.89
CA VAL A 102 5.94 -6.41 -4.08
C VAL A 102 7.33 -7.02 -3.90
N GLY A 103 7.75 -7.81 -4.86
CA GLY A 103 9.09 -8.39 -4.93
C GLY A 103 9.86 -7.89 -6.14
N PHE A 104 11.17 -7.78 -5.99
CA PHE A 104 12.12 -7.50 -7.07
C PHE A 104 13.22 -8.54 -7.03
N ASP A 105 13.75 -8.95 -8.18
CA ASP A 105 14.80 -9.97 -8.26
C ASP A 105 16.14 -9.53 -7.64
N ARG A 106 16.58 -8.32 -7.84
CA ARG A 106 17.86 -7.78 -7.34
C ARG A 106 17.77 -6.27 -7.13
N PRO A 107 16.93 -5.78 -6.19
CA PRO A 107 16.75 -4.35 -6.02
C PRO A 107 18.01 -3.69 -5.41
N TRP A 108 18.26 -2.45 -5.78
CA TRP A 108 19.05 -1.58 -4.93
C TRP A 108 18.22 -1.21 -3.69
N ARG A 109 18.87 -1.17 -2.54
CA ARG A 109 18.23 -0.80 -1.27
C ARG A 109 18.83 0.50 -0.74
N ALA A 110 18.01 1.53 -0.55
CA ALA A 110 18.44 2.77 0.07
C ALA A 110 18.85 2.55 1.53
N ARG A 111 19.72 3.44 2.04
CA ARG A 111 20.11 3.48 3.47
C ARG A 111 19.10 4.31 4.28
N SER A 112 17.80 4.12 4.01
CA SER A 112 16.68 4.75 4.72
C SER A 112 16.08 3.80 5.75
N TRP A 113 15.23 4.31 6.65
CA TRP A 113 14.55 3.51 7.68
C TRP A 113 13.73 2.35 7.08
N ASP A 114 13.12 2.58 5.91
CA ASP A 114 12.29 1.62 5.17
C ASP A 114 13.10 0.72 4.23
N ARG A 115 14.38 1.03 3.97
CA ARG A 115 15.22 0.36 2.98
C ARG A 115 14.55 0.36 1.61
N LEU A 116 14.10 1.54 1.16
CA LEU A 116 13.38 1.73 -0.11
C LEU A 116 14.01 0.90 -1.24
N ALA A 117 13.18 0.09 -1.89
CA ALA A 117 13.60 -0.79 -2.97
C ALA A 117 13.53 -0.07 -4.31
N LEU A 118 14.67 0.04 -4.97
CA LEU A 118 14.79 0.61 -6.31
C LEU A 118 14.97 -0.55 -7.30
N PRO A 119 14.04 -0.75 -8.25
CA PRO A 119 14.20 -1.80 -9.25
C PRO A 119 15.43 -1.54 -10.13
N ARG A 120 16.13 -2.57 -10.51
CA ARG A 120 17.21 -2.47 -11.50
C ARG A 120 16.63 -2.48 -12.91
N PRO A 121 17.25 -1.73 -13.86
CA PRO A 121 16.89 -1.85 -15.27
C PRO A 121 17.00 -3.29 -15.75
N GLY A 122 15.99 -3.77 -16.49
CA GLY A 122 15.94 -5.15 -16.96
C GLY A 122 15.64 -6.20 -15.88
N GLY A 123 15.46 -5.78 -14.64
CA GLY A 123 15.05 -6.65 -13.54
C GLY A 123 13.60 -7.06 -13.60
N ARG A 124 13.24 -8.11 -12.85
CA ARG A 124 11.88 -8.61 -12.70
C ARG A 124 11.24 -8.03 -11.46
N ALA A 125 9.96 -7.69 -11.57
CA ALA A 125 9.12 -7.33 -10.44
C ALA A 125 7.85 -8.19 -10.42
N VAL A 126 7.42 -8.59 -9.23
CA VAL A 126 6.21 -9.39 -9.01
C VAL A 126 5.34 -8.71 -7.95
N VAL A 127 4.04 -8.70 -8.19
CA VAL A 127 3.04 -8.27 -7.21
C VAL A 127 2.16 -9.47 -6.86
N VAL A 128 2.02 -9.75 -5.58
CA VAL A 128 1.15 -10.82 -5.05
C VAL A 128 0.10 -10.18 -4.15
N THR A 129 -1.17 -10.48 -4.41
CA THR A 129 -2.31 -9.95 -3.65
C THR A 129 -2.87 -11.02 -2.73
N ALA A 130 -3.24 -10.65 -1.51
CA ALA A 130 -4.02 -11.52 -0.60
C ALA A 130 -5.52 -11.26 -0.75
N ASP A 131 -6.31 -12.15 -0.18
CA ASP A 131 -7.76 -11.96 -0.04
C ASP A 131 -8.08 -10.74 0.84
N PRO A 132 -9.19 -10.05 0.55
CA PRO A 132 -9.61 -8.91 1.34
C PRO A 132 -9.90 -9.28 2.81
N ILE A 133 -9.34 -8.50 3.74
CA ILE A 133 -9.58 -8.64 5.18
C ILE A 133 -10.65 -7.65 5.60
N ALA A 134 -11.86 -8.13 5.91
CA ALA A 134 -12.92 -7.31 6.45
C ALA A 134 -12.68 -7.06 7.95
N VAL A 135 -12.68 -5.78 8.35
CA VAL A 135 -12.60 -5.37 9.75
C VAL A 135 -14.01 -4.96 10.20
N PRO A 136 -14.54 -5.52 11.28
CA PRO A 136 -15.89 -5.19 11.75
C PRO A 136 -16.06 -3.69 12.01
N ALA A 137 -17.23 -3.17 11.66
CA ALA A 137 -17.57 -1.78 11.97
C ALA A 137 -17.66 -1.59 13.49
N GLY A 138 -17.08 -0.49 14.00
CA GLY A 138 -17.09 -0.21 15.42
C GLY A 138 -16.22 -1.14 16.28
N ALA A 139 -15.27 -1.86 15.66
CA ALA A 139 -14.34 -2.75 16.37
C ALA A 139 -13.68 -2.02 17.56
N ASP A 140 -13.66 -2.67 18.71
CA ASP A 140 -12.98 -2.20 19.90
C ASP A 140 -11.44 -2.31 19.79
N ARG A 141 -10.74 -1.91 20.84
CA ARG A 141 -9.27 -1.88 20.84
C ARG A 141 -8.66 -3.28 20.65
N GLU A 142 -9.25 -4.29 21.26
CA GLU A 142 -8.75 -5.66 21.20
C GLU A 142 -8.95 -6.25 19.80
N ALA A 143 -10.14 -6.10 19.25
CA ALA A 143 -10.46 -6.51 17.89
C ALA A 143 -9.57 -5.78 16.86
N LEU A 144 -9.36 -4.45 17.01
CA LEU A 144 -8.46 -3.70 16.13
C LEU A 144 -7.02 -4.23 16.20
N ASP A 145 -6.51 -4.59 17.39
CA ASP A 145 -5.16 -5.16 17.48
C ASP A 145 -5.07 -6.57 16.90
N HIS A 146 -6.12 -7.38 17.04
CA HIS A 146 -6.23 -8.67 16.36
C HIS A 146 -6.14 -8.52 14.84
N TYR A 147 -6.96 -7.64 14.26
CA TYR A 147 -6.95 -7.40 12.81
C TYR A 147 -5.66 -6.73 12.34
N ARG A 148 -5.03 -5.88 13.15
CA ARG A 148 -3.73 -5.30 12.86
C ARG A 148 -2.67 -6.39 12.66
N ARG A 149 -2.61 -7.37 13.58
CA ARG A 149 -1.71 -8.52 13.45
C ARG A 149 -2.02 -9.33 12.20
N ARG A 150 -3.29 -9.63 11.96
CA ARG A 150 -3.71 -10.38 10.75
C ARG A 150 -3.29 -9.68 9.45
N VAL A 151 -3.45 -8.35 9.36
CA VAL A 151 -2.98 -7.57 8.20
C VAL A 151 -1.45 -7.61 8.09
N GLU A 152 -0.72 -7.52 9.22
CA GLU A 152 0.74 -7.61 9.25
C GLU A 152 1.22 -8.97 8.74
N ASP A 153 0.67 -10.06 9.25
CA ASP A 153 1.04 -11.43 8.87
C ASP A 153 0.78 -11.68 7.37
N GLU A 154 -0.37 -11.24 6.85
CA GLU A 154 -0.67 -11.37 5.44
C GLU A 154 0.25 -10.53 4.55
N LEU A 155 0.57 -9.30 4.96
CA LEU A 155 1.54 -8.46 4.24
C LEU A 155 2.93 -9.08 4.22
N LEU A 156 3.38 -9.66 5.34
CA LEU A 156 4.65 -10.37 5.40
C LEU A 156 4.64 -11.60 4.48
N ARG A 157 3.56 -12.39 4.52
CA ARG A 157 3.39 -13.58 3.69
C ARG A 157 3.43 -13.26 2.20
N VAL A 158 2.60 -12.31 1.73
CA VAL A 158 2.55 -11.98 0.29
C VAL A 158 3.83 -11.29 -0.18
N SER A 159 4.50 -10.54 0.69
CA SER A 159 5.79 -9.94 0.36
C SER A 159 6.88 -10.99 0.19
N ALA A 160 6.95 -11.98 1.08
CA ALA A 160 7.89 -13.09 0.96
C ALA A 160 7.65 -13.93 -0.31
N LEU A 161 6.38 -14.16 -0.66
CA LEU A 161 6.02 -14.82 -1.93
C LEU A 161 6.46 -14.00 -3.14
N ALA A 162 6.14 -12.69 -3.15
CA ALA A 162 6.50 -11.81 -4.25
C ALA A 162 8.03 -11.73 -4.45
N GLU A 163 8.79 -11.58 -3.35
CA GLU A 163 10.25 -11.57 -3.37
C GLU A 163 10.80 -12.91 -3.91
N GLY A 164 10.32 -14.03 -3.38
CA GLY A 164 10.74 -15.35 -3.84
C GLY A 164 10.42 -15.62 -5.30
N TRP A 165 9.26 -15.20 -5.78
CA TRP A 165 8.86 -15.36 -7.18
C TRP A 165 9.60 -14.38 -8.11
N ALA A 166 9.94 -13.19 -7.65
CA ALA A 166 10.78 -12.29 -8.42
C ALA A 166 12.18 -12.87 -8.64
N GLU A 167 12.77 -13.52 -7.63
CA GLU A 167 14.11 -14.11 -7.70
C GLU A 167 14.13 -15.42 -8.50
N ARG A 168 13.21 -16.35 -8.22
CA ARG A 168 13.25 -17.72 -8.76
C ARG A 168 12.33 -17.96 -9.95
N GLY A 169 11.39 -17.06 -10.21
CA GLY A 169 10.33 -17.21 -11.19
C GLY A 169 8.98 -17.55 -10.52
N VAL A 170 7.91 -17.20 -11.19
CA VAL A 170 6.54 -17.54 -10.79
C VAL A 170 6.30 -19.02 -11.10
N PRO A 171 5.74 -19.83 -10.17
CA PRO A 171 5.40 -21.22 -10.43
C PRO A 171 4.44 -21.36 -11.61
N ALA A 172 4.58 -22.44 -12.40
CA ALA A 172 3.83 -22.64 -13.62
C ALA A 172 2.31 -22.86 -13.39
N ASP A 173 1.95 -23.32 -12.21
CA ASP A 173 0.56 -23.52 -11.75
C ASP A 173 -0.13 -22.23 -11.30
N VAL A 174 0.64 -21.12 -11.19
CA VAL A 174 0.10 -19.81 -10.82
C VAL A 174 -0.23 -19.02 -12.08
N THR A 175 -1.50 -18.64 -12.23
CA THR A 175 -1.93 -17.75 -13.30
C THR A 175 -1.45 -16.33 -13.00
N ALA A 176 -0.41 -15.87 -13.71
CA ALA A 176 0.09 -14.52 -13.62
C ALA A 176 -0.56 -13.63 -14.69
N ALA A 177 -1.21 -12.54 -14.27
CA ALA A 177 -1.65 -11.50 -15.19
C ALA A 177 -0.51 -10.50 -15.41
N PRO A 178 -0.13 -10.17 -16.66
CA PRO A 178 0.86 -9.14 -16.91
C PRO A 178 0.34 -7.78 -16.43
N ALA A 179 1.18 -7.03 -15.70
CA ALA A 179 0.85 -5.66 -15.35
C ALA A 179 0.75 -4.84 -16.64
N ARG A 180 -0.38 -4.21 -16.87
CA ARG A 180 -0.53 -3.27 -17.98
C ARG A 180 0.24 -2.00 -17.65
N LEU A 181 1.43 -1.85 -18.23
CA LEU A 181 2.15 -0.59 -18.20
C LEU A 181 1.26 0.48 -18.87
N ARG A 182 1.06 1.61 -18.20
CA ARG A 182 0.46 2.77 -18.85
C ARG A 182 1.39 3.17 -20.00
N ARG A 183 0.89 3.14 -21.22
CA ARG A 183 1.53 3.91 -22.30
C ARG A 183 1.22 5.36 -21.98
N SER A 184 2.24 6.15 -21.69
CA SER A 184 2.15 7.61 -21.70
C SER A 184 1.63 8.03 -23.08
N ALA A 185 0.44 8.65 -23.10
CA ALA A 185 -0.04 9.37 -24.24
C ALA A 185 0.68 10.71 -24.33
#